data_d194bb48ab35651c2f12d19846ae69af
#
_entry.id   d194bb48ab35651c2f12d19846ae69af
#
_cell.length_a   1.000
_cell.length_b   1.000
_cell.length_c   1.000
_cell.angle_alpha   90.00
_cell.angle_beta   90.00
_cell.angle_gamma   90.00
#
_symmetry.space_group_name_H-M   'P 1'
#
loop_
_entity.id
_entity.type
_entity.pdbx_description
1 polymer ?
#
loop_
_entity_poly.entity_id
_entity_poly.type
_entity_poly.pdbx_seq_one_letter_code
_entity_poly.pdbx_strand_id
1 'polypeptide(L)'
;MDFNLGYLGLHTRDFQASNGYNAADLHFRVNADNPSDTYFYYDASLDFRYGVQGLGELETLREAPAGALRTNDLDFRGSFGAVVRNRSRFLIDLAIGVSAYSALIEETDGIFAVTPKYVYNRGIADITLGAEIALKKSSKDKFQDFELNKAKGQIIYPDVHVNLAIVRNYFNFQAFATGGIERNTYSSLKETNHFFNPYYGLGHSALLDNTVEKYNVGGGFNGNIAGRFLYDVKFGYVRYGNA
;
A
#
# COMPACT_ATOMS: atom_id res chain seq x y z
N MET A 1 -1.90 3.30 22.09
CA MET A 1 -1.11 4.38 21.45
C MET A 1 0.31 3.88 21.33
N ASP A 2 0.83 3.80 20.12
CA ASP A 2 2.14 3.23 19.84
C ASP A 2 2.97 4.27 19.10
N PHE A 3 4.25 4.34 19.45
CA PHE A 3 5.22 5.22 18.83
C PHE A 3 6.51 4.45 18.60
N ASN A 4 6.99 4.41 17.36
CA ASN A 4 8.23 3.74 16.98
C ASN A 4 9.12 4.66 16.16
N LEU A 5 10.41 4.61 16.45
CA LEU A 5 11.47 5.18 15.63
C LEU A 5 12.31 4.06 15.05
N GLY A 6 12.51 4.07 13.75
CA GLY A 6 13.32 3.11 13.04
C GLY A 6 14.48 3.77 12.31
N TYR A 7 15.55 3.02 12.12
CA TYR A 7 16.64 3.37 11.23
C TYR A 7 17.03 2.16 10.41
N LEU A 8 17.14 2.34 9.10
CA LEU A 8 17.58 1.33 8.15
C LEU A 8 18.82 1.83 7.41
N GLY A 9 19.91 1.10 7.52
CA GLY A 9 21.13 1.33 6.72
C GLY A 9 21.35 0.10 5.83
N LEU A 10 21.34 0.30 4.51
CA LEU A 10 21.67 -0.73 3.52
C LEU A 10 22.91 -0.31 2.76
N HIS A 11 23.87 -1.21 2.69
CA HIS A 11 25.09 -1.00 1.93
C HIS A 11 25.28 -2.16 0.96
N THR A 12 25.23 -1.87 -0.32
CA THR A 12 25.44 -2.87 -1.36
C THR A 12 26.68 -2.51 -2.15
N ARG A 13 27.53 -3.50 -2.40
CA ARG A 13 28.71 -3.35 -3.24
C ARG A 13 28.55 -4.25 -4.46
N ASP A 14 28.49 -3.65 -5.62
CA ASP A 14 28.55 -4.34 -6.90
C ASP A 14 29.94 -4.20 -7.50
N PHE A 15 30.26 -4.97 -8.57
CA PHE A 15 31.57 -4.97 -9.22
C PHE A 15 32.04 -3.60 -9.69
N GLN A 16 31.13 -2.66 -9.88
CA GLN A 16 31.41 -1.34 -10.43
C GLN A 16 31.03 -0.16 -9.52
N ALA A 17 30.23 -0.36 -8.49
CA ALA A 17 29.80 0.75 -7.63
C ALA A 17 29.39 0.30 -6.22
N SER A 18 29.63 1.17 -5.26
CA SER A 18 29.17 1.02 -3.89
C SER A 18 27.96 1.94 -3.67
N ASN A 19 26.81 1.37 -3.36
CA ASN A 19 25.57 2.11 -3.13
C ASN A 19 25.17 2.03 -1.67
N GLY A 20 25.03 3.19 -1.03
CA GLY A 20 24.51 3.31 0.34
C GLY A 20 23.10 3.87 0.32
N TYR A 21 22.19 3.23 1.02
CA TYR A 21 20.87 3.76 1.32
C TYR A 21 20.70 3.84 2.83
N ASN A 22 20.30 5.02 3.30
CA ASN A 22 20.01 5.26 4.70
C ASN A 22 18.60 5.81 4.80
N ALA A 23 17.79 5.26 5.69
CA ALA A 23 16.44 5.74 5.96
C ALA A 23 16.21 5.88 7.46
N ALA A 24 15.43 6.88 7.82
CA ALA A 24 14.87 7.05 9.16
C ALA A 24 13.35 7.01 9.06
N ASP A 25 12.74 6.24 9.94
CA ASP A 25 11.30 6.00 9.98
C ASP A 25 10.71 6.51 11.28
N LEU A 26 9.54 7.10 11.19
CA LEU A 26 8.72 7.49 12.32
C LEU A 26 7.32 6.90 12.12
N HIS A 27 6.89 6.10 13.08
CA HIS A 27 5.55 5.52 13.09
C HIS A 27 4.79 5.96 14.32
N PHE A 28 3.57 6.41 14.12
CA PHE A 28 2.64 6.78 15.19
C PHE A 28 1.29 6.14 14.92
N ARG A 29 0.70 5.49 15.95
CA ARG A 29 -0.63 4.90 15.88
C ARG A 29 -1.45 5.23 17.10
N VAL A 30 -2.72 5.51 16.89
CA VAL A 30 -3.74 5.68 17.90
C VAL A 30 -4.98 4.89 17.54
N ASN A 31 -5.51 4.13 18.49
CA ASN A 31 -6.72 3.32 18.29
C ASN A 31 -7.60 3.32 19.53
N ALA A 32 -8.84 2.88 19.39
CA ALA A 32 -9.74 2.61 20.50
C ALA A 32 -9.37 1.26 21.12
N ASP A 33 -9.07 1.24 22.42
CA ASP A 33 -8.64 0.04 23.14
C ASP A 33 -9.76 -0.99 23.26
N ASN A 34 -11.02 -0.56 23.34
CA ASN A 34 -12.18 -1.44 23.43
C ASN A 34 -13.35 -0.94 22.56
N PRO A 35 -13.37 -1.29 21.26
CA PRO A 35 -14.43 -0.85 20.36
C PRO A 35 -15.82 -1.41 20.74
N SER A 36 -15.93 -2.41 21.60
CA SER A 36 -17.23 -2.95 22.03
C SER A 36 -17.93 -2.06 23.06
N ASP A 37 -17.20 -1.23 23.79
CA ASP A 37 -17.75 -0.37 24.84
C ASP A 37 -17.99 1.08 24.39
N THR A 38 -17.57 1.39 23.17
CA THR A 38 -17.74 2.72 22.58
C THR A 38 -18.68 2.68 21.37
N TYR A 39 -19.52 3.70 21.23
CA TYR A 39 -20.34 3.87 20.01
C TYR A 39 -19.52 4.35 18.81
N PHE A 40 -18.32 4.85 19.06
CA PHE A 40 -17.43 5.38 18.06
C PHE A 40 -16.16 4.53 17.97
N TYR A 41 -15.83 4.10 16.76
CA TYR A 41 -14.61 3.38 16.43
C TYR A 41 -13.61 4.31 15.76
N TYR A 42 -12.35 4.23 16.15
CA TYR A 42 -11.25 4.87 15.44
C TYR A 42 -9.97 4.03 15.52
N ASP A 43 -9.24 4.01 14.45
CA ASP A 43 -7.89 3.47 14.34
C ASP A 43 -7.15 4.33 13.31
N ALA A 44 -6.09 4.99 13.71
CA ALA A 44 -5.35 5.87 12.82
C ALA A 44 -3.84 5.67 13.00
N SER A 45 -3.13 5.64 11.89
CA SER A 45 -1.67 5.60 11.86
C SER A 45 -1.10 6.67 10.94
N LEU A 46 0.07 7.14 11.29
CA LEU A 46 0.88 8.05 10.51
C LEU A 46 2.29 7.48 10.43
N ASP A 47 2.74 7.28 9.21
CA ASP A 47 4.08 6.79 8.89
C ASP A 47 4.82 7.86 8.11
N PHE A 48 5.99 8.22 8.55
CA PHE A 48 6.89 9.12 7.83
C PHE A 48 8.24 8.45 7.65
N ARG A 49 8.75 8.49 6.43
CA ARG A 49 10.08 7.97 6.10
C ARG A 49 10.88 9.01 5.33
N TYR A 50 12.10 9.25 5.80
CA TYR A 50 13.11 10.00 5.08
C TYR A 50 14.24 9.09 4.65
N GLY A 51 14.54 9.03 3.35
CA GLY A 51 15.60 8.21 2.79
C GLY A 51 16.61 9.01 1.98
N VAL A 52 17.86 8.56 2.01
CA VAL A 52 18.95 9.12 1.19
C VAL A 52 19.71 7.96 0.55
N GLN A 53 19.80 7.98 -0.78
CA GLN A 53 20.60 7.03 -1.54
C GLN A 53 21.79 7.74 -2.19
N GLY A 54 23.01 7.35 -1.82
CA GLY A 54 24.23 7.82 -2.43
C GLY A 54 24.45 7.20 -3.82
N LEU A 55 25.09 7.96 -4.71
CA LEU A 55 25.40 7.55 -6.09
C LEU A 55 26.56 6.56 -6.20
N GLY A 56 27.36 6.40 -5.15
CA GLY A 56 28.60 5.63 -5.20
C GLY A 56 29.61 6.18 -6.24
N GLU A 57 30.45 5.31 -6.79
CA GLU A 57 31.45 5.69 -7.79
C GLU A 57 30.92 5.97 -9.22
N LEU A 58 29.58 6.00 -9.38
CA LEU A 58 28.93 6.41 -10.64
C LEU A 58 29.24 7.87 -11.06
N GLU A 59 29.89 8.63 -10.18
CA GLU A 59 30.44 9.96 -10.50
C GLU A 59 31.39 9.96 -11.72
N THR A 60 31.90 8.80 -12.13
CA THR A 60 32.75 8.66 -13.31
C THR A 60 32.01 8.64 -14.65
N LEU A 61 30.71 8.44 -14.65
CA LEU A 61 29.90 8.60 -15.85
C LEU A 61 29.61 10.09 -16.06
N ARG A 62 30.21 10.67 -17.08
CA ARG A 62 30.21 12.12 -17.44
C ARG A 62 28.84 12.80 -17.50
N GLU A 63 27.73 12.06 -17.32
CA GLU A 63 26.36 12.54 -17.42
C GLU A 63 25.50 12.22 -16.18
N ALA A 64 26.09 11.64 -15.13
CA ALA A 64 25.34 11.40 -13.90
C ALA A 64 25.11 12.75 -13.19
N PRO A 65 23.87 13.12 -12.89
CA PRO A 65 23.60 14.32 -12.12
C PRO A 65 24.27 14.20 -10.75
N ALA A 66 25.02 15.22 -10.37
CA ALA A 66 25.66 15.26 -9.06
C ALA A 66 24.58 15.32 -7.98
N GLY A 67 24.58 14.36 -7.07
CA GLY A 67 23.69 14.39 -5.90
C GLY A 67 23.18 13.02 -5.48
N ALA A 68 22.70 12.95 -4.25
CA ALA A 68 22.04 11.77 -3.71
C ALA A 68 20.53 11.85 -3.96
N LEU A 69 19.87 10.76 -4.33
CA LEU A 69 18.42 10.71 -4.33
C LEU A 69 17.92 10.83 -2.89
N ARG A 70 17.08 11.80 -2.65
CA ARG A 70 16.38 11.99 -1.36
C ARG A 70 14.93 11.64 -1.56
N THR A 71 14.39 10.87 -0.63
CA THR A 71 12.98 10.45 -0.62
C THR A 71 12.33 10.89 0.67
N ASN A 72 11.12 11.43 0.57
CA ASN A 72 10.25 11.74 1.70
C ASN A 72 8.92 11.06 1.42
N ASP A 73 8.59 10.07 2.22
CA ASP A 73 7.35 9.32 2.11
C ASP A 73 6.50 9.60 3.37
N LEU A 74 5.26 10.01 3.16
CA LEU A 74 4.27 10.21 4.21
C LEU A 74 3.06 9.34 3.90
N ASP A 75 2.66 8.52 4.85
CA ASP A 75 1.47 7.68 4.78
C ASP A 75 0.59 7.91 6.01
N PHE A 76 -0.63 8.33 5.78
CA PHE A 76 -1.69 8.36 6.77
C PHE A 76 -2.74 7.32 6.42
N ARG A 77 -3.13 6.51 7.40
CA ARG A 77 -4.26 5.59 7.30
C ARG A 77 -5.14 5.76 8.52
N GLY A 78 -6.44 5.85 8.30
CA GLY A 78 -7.40 6.00 9.37
C GLY A 78 -8.69 5.26 9.07
N SER A 79 -9.27 4.61 10.07
CA SER A 79 -10.58 4.00 10.03
C SER A 79 -11.44 4.62 11.13
N PHE A 80 -12.54 5.22 10.75
CA PHE A 80 -13.44 5.96 11.65
C PHE A 80 -14.87 5.52 11.43
N GLY A 81 -15.66 5.44 12.50
CA GLY A 81 -17.06 5.14 12.31
C GLY A 81 -17.86 4.82 13.55
N ALA A 82 -19.06 4.37 13.34
CA ALA A 82 -19.99 4.06 14.40
C ALA A 82 -20.19 2.54 14.56
N VAL A 83 -20.25 2.10 15.81
CA VAL A 83 -20.57 0.73 16.17
C VAL A 83 -22.07 0.65 16.48
N VAL A 84 -22.78 -0.22 15.77
CA VAL A 84 -24.21 -0.45 15.95
C VAL A 84 -24.44 -1.81 16.60
N ARG A 85 -24.90 -1.83 17.84
CA ARG A 85 -25.27 -3.04 18.60
C ARG A 85 -24.19 -4.13 18.64
N ASN A 86 -22.92 -3.76 18.82
CA ASN A 86 -21.76 -4.67 18.94
C ASN A 86 -21.61 -5.72 17.80
N ARG A 87 -22.35 -5.58 16.69
CA ARG A 87 -22.36 -6.57 15.60
C ARG A 87 -22.20 -5.99 14.22
N SER A 88 -22.44 -4.70 14.09
CA SER A 88 -22.34 -4.00 12.82
C SER A 88 -21.61 -2.68 13.01
N ARG A 89 -20.85 -2.29 12.01
CA ARG A 89 -20.10 -1.04 12.02
C ARG A 89 -20.28 -0.35 10.67
N PHE A 90 -20.51 0.94 10.72
CA PHE A 90 -20.37 1.80 9.55
C PHE A 90 -19.05 2.52 9.69
N LEU A 91 -18.12 2.25 8.79
CA LEU A 91 -16.77 2.78 8.83
C LEU A 91 -16.49 3.60 7.58
N ILE A 92 -15.61 4.56 7.72
CA ILE A 92 -15.00 5.29 6.62
C ILE A 92 -13.49 5.13 6.80
N ASP A 93 -12.84 4.44 5.87
CA ASP A 93 -11.40 4.40 5.83
C ASP A 93 -10.89 5.56 4.98
N LEU A 94 -9.82 6.18 5.46
CA LEU A 94 -9.08 7.24 4.79
C LEU A 94 -7.64 6.77 4.60
N ALA A 95 -7.12 6.92 3.40
CA ALA A 95 -5.72 6.71 3.10
C ALA A 95 -5.17 7.91 2.34
N ILE A 96 -4.07 8.46 2.83
CA ILE A 96 -3.33 9.55 2.20
C ILE A 96 -1.88 9.13 2.13
N GLY A 97 -1.34 9.04 0.92
CA GLY A 97 0.06 8.75 0.70
C GLY A 97 0.68 9.83 -0.17
N VAL A 98 1.81 10.38 0.27
CA VAL A 98 2.57 11.37 -0.49
C VAL A 98 4.03 10.97 -0.52
N SER A 99 4.63 10.97 -1.71
CA SER A 99 6.08 10.81 -1.90
C SER A 99 6.63 12.03 -2.59
N ALA A 100 7.72 12.55 -2.06
CA ALA A 100 8.48 13.63 -2.69
C ALA A 100 9.94 13.20 -2.88
N TYR A 101 10.41 13.33 -4.11
CA TYR A 101 11.76 12.97 -4.52
C TYR A 101 12.52 14.22 -4.90
N SER A 102 13.80 14.27 -4.57
CA SER A 102 14.65 15.42 -4.90
C SER A 102 16.07 14.99 -5.26
N ALA A 103 16.78 15.90 -5.91
CA ALA A 103 18.14 15.89 -6.38
C ALA A 103 18.35 15.23 -7.75
N LEU A 104 17.95 13.99 -7.98
CA LEU A 104 18.04 13.36 -9.30
C LEU A 104 16.73 13.49 -10.08
N ILE A 105 15.64 13.36 -9.35
CA ILE A 105 14.27 13.37 -9.87
C ILE A 105 13.51 14.33 -8.98
N GLU A 106 13.02 15.43 -9.56
CA GLU A 106 12.14 16.34 -8.85
C GLU A 106 10.69 15.94 -9.12
N GLU A 107 10.19 15.01 -8.32
CA GLU A 107 8.83 14.49 -8.47
C GLU A 107 8.10 14.48 -7.15
N THR A 108 6.80 14.68 -7.25
CA THR A 108 5.88 14.47 -6.14
C THR A 108 4.73 13.60 -6.65
N ASP A 109 4.47 12.53 -5.93
CA ASP A 109 3.37 11.62 -6.18
C ASP A 109 2.47 11.55 -4.96
N GLY A 110 1.16 11.51 -5.17
CA GLY A 110 0.17 11.47 -4.10
C GLY A 110 -1.02 10.61 -4.44
N ILE A 111 -1.49 9.87 -3.44
CA ILE A 111 -2.73 9.10 -3.48
C ILE A 111 -3.61 9.55 -2.32
N PHE A 112 -4.88 9.75 -2.63
CA PHE A 112 -5.92 9.96 -1.65
C PHE A 112 -7.03 8.95 -1.89
N ALA A 113 -7.41 8.18 -0.87
CA ALA A 113 -8.49 7.22 -0.97
C ALA A 113 -9.45 7.34 0.21
N VAL A 114 -10.73 7.16 -0.09
CA VAL A 114 -11.84 7.11 0.88
C VAL A 114 -12.64 5.85 0.62
N THR A 115 -12.83 5.03 1.65
CA THR A 115 -13.58 3.77 1.56
C THR A 115 -14.69 3.75 2.57
N PRO A 116 -15.91 4.22 2.23
CA PRO A 116 -17.07 3.93 3.03
C PRO A 116 -17.37 2.43 3.01
N LYS A 117 -17.58 1.85 4.20
CA LYS A 117 -17.84 0.42 4.33
C LYS A 117 -18.80 0.08 5.47
N TYR A 118 -19.55 -0.98 5.27
CA TYR A 118 -20.37 -1.61 6.27
C TYR A 118 -19.77 -2.95 6.64
N VAL A 119 -19.53 -3.17 7.93
CA VAL A 119 -18.99 -4.41 8.46
C VAL A 119 -20.06 -5.07 9.32
N TYR A 120 -20.42 -6.28 8.97
CA TYR A 120 -21.38 -7.10 9.68
C TYR A 120 -20.70 -8.35 10.20
N ASN A 121 -20.75 -8.54 11.52
CA ASN A 121 -20.19 -9.71 12.18
C ASN A 121 -21.24 -10.35 13.06
N ARG A 122 -21.80 -11.47 12.64
CA ARG A 122 -22.80 -12.20 13.40
C ARG A 122 -22.73 -13.71 13.21
N GLY A 123 -22.37 -14.40 14.30
CA GLY A 123 -22.46 -15.86 14.38
C GLY A 123 -21.52 -16.57 13.42
N ILE A 124 -22.02 -16.95 12.27
CA ILE A 124 -21.27 -17.65 11.23
C ILE A 124 -20.79 -16.73 10.09
N ALA A 125 -21.25 -15.48 10.07
CA ALA A 125 -21.02 -14.58 8.95
C ALA A 125 -20.21 -13.33 9.39
N ASP A 126 -19.09 -13.11 8.70
CA ASP A 126 -18.33 -11.87 8.66
C ASP A 126 -18.40 -11.31 7.25
N ILE A 127 -19.05 -10.15 7.10
CA ILE A 127 -19.27 -9.54 5.80
C ILE A 127 -18.81 -8.09 5.86
N THR A 128 -17.93 -7.71 4.95
CA THR A 128 -17.56 -6.32 4.69
C THR A 128 -18.06 -5.95 3.30
N LEU A 129 -18.80 -4.86 3.21
CA LEU A 129 -19.29 -4.28 1.96
C LEU A 129 -18.82 -2.83 1.88
N GLY A 130 -17.98 -2.53 0.95
CA GLY A 130 -17.41 -1.20 0.75
C GLY A 130 -17.08 -0.92 -0.71
N ALA A 131 -16.71 0.32 -0.95
CA ALA A 131 -16.18 0.77 -2.23
C ALA A 131 -15.13 1.85 -1.96
N GLU A 132 -13.92 1.64 -2.46
CA GLU A 132 -12.86 2.62 -2.40
C GLU A 132 -13.01 3.64 -3.53
N ILE A 133 -12.92 4.91 -3.19
CA ILE A 133 -12.79 6.02 -4.12
C ILE A 133 -11.37 6.54 -4.01
N ALA A 134 -10.54 6.24 -5.01
CA ALA A 134 -9.13 6.60 -5.01
C ALA A 134 -8.82 7.63 -6.11
N LEU A 135 -8.05 8.63 -5.73
CA LEU A 135 -7.54 9.67 -6.61
C LEU A 135 -6.02 9.69 -6.54
N LYS A 136 -5.37 9.73 -7.68
CA LYS A 136 -3.92 9.89 -7.77
C LYS A 136 -3.58 11.23 -8.41
N LYS A 137 -2.48 11.84 -7.97
CA LYS A 137 -1.89 13.03 -8.57
C LYS A 137 -0.38 12.87 -8.61
N SER A 138 0.21 13.03 -9.78
CA SER A 138 1.65 13.00 -9.96
C SER A 138 2.12 14.26 -10.65
N SER A 139 3.30 14.76 -10.28
CA SER A 139 3.96 15.87 -11.01
C SER A 139 4.35 15.48 -12.43
N LYS A 140 4.45 14.18 -12.71
CA LYS A 140 4.70 13.60 -14.04
C LYS A 140 3.60 13.93 -15.05
N ASP A 141 2.38 14.09 -14.59
CA ASP A 141 1.23 14.38 -15.47
C ASP A 141 1.41 15.69 -16.25
N LYS A 142 2.37 16.53 -15.86
CA LYS A 142 2.72 17.78 -16.55
C LYS A 142 3.70 17.59 -17.71
N PHE A 143 4.44 16.49 -17.73
CA PHE A 143 5.47 16.20 -18.74
C PHE A 143 5.04 15.17 -19.78
N GLN A 144 3.88 14.56 -19.62
CA GLN A 144 3.38 13.56 -20.53
C GLN A 144 2.53 14.19 -21.65
N ASP A 145 3.21 14.77 -22.66
CA ASP A 145 2.65 14.88 -24.02
C ASP A 145 2.54 13.50 -24.73
N PHE A 146 2.85 12.41 -24.04
CA PHE A 146 2.72 11.06 -24.57
C PHE A 146 1.29 10.54 -24.39
N GLU A 147 0.62 10.31 -25.50
CA GLU A 147 -0.80 9.89 -25.63
C GLU A 147 -1.17 8.54 -24.95
N LEU A 148 -0.26 7.89 -24.23
CA LEU A 148 -0.46 6.56 -23.66
C LEU A 148 -1.28 6.54 -22.37
N ASN A 149 -1.52 7.67 -21.71
CA ASN A 149 -2.25 7.72 -20.44
C ASN A 149 -3.61 8.44 -20.51
N LYS A 150 -4.28 8.43 -21.63
CA LYS A 150 -5.73 8.73 -21.71
C LYS A 150 -6.62 7.59 -21.20
N ALA A 151 -6.11 6.65 -20.41
CA ALA A 151 -6.98 5.81 -19.63
C ALA A 151 -7.63 6.73 -18.58
N LYS A 152 -8.87 7.14 -18.83
CA LYS A 152 -9.76 7.70 -17.81
C LYS A 152 -9.69 6.74 -16.63
N GLY A 153 -8.88 7.11 -15.63
CA GLY A 153 -8.55 6.20 -14.55
C GLY A 153 -9.84 5.80 -13.85
N GLN A 154 -10.00 4.52 -13.63
CA GLN A 154 -11.01 4.04 -12.71
C GLN A 154 -10.73 4.72 -11.36
N ILE A 155 -11.75 5.31 -10.78
CA ILE A 155 -11.66 6.00 -9.48
C ILE A 155 -12.43 5.28 -8.39
N ILE A 156 -13.25 4.28 -8.75
CA ILE A 156 -14.08 3.51 -7.81
C ILE A 156 -13.69 2.04 -7.93
N TYR A 157 -13.35 1.45 -6.80
CA TYR A 157 -12.90 0.08 -6.68
C TYR A 157 -13.76 -0.68 -5.66
N PRO A 158 -14.04 -1.96 -5.85
CA PRO A 158 -14.76 -2.77 -4.88
C PRO A 158 -13.89 -3.00 -3.62
N ASP A 159 -14.53 -3.07 -2.46
CA ASP A 159 -13.95 -3.54 -1.18
C ASP A 159 -14.99 -4.44 -0.51
N VAL A 160 -15.07 -5.68 -0.99
CA VAL A 160 -16.07 -6.66 -0.54
C VAL A 160 -15.36 -7.90 -0.02
N HIS A 161 -15.68 -8.30 1.20
CA HIS A 161 -15.20 -9.53 1.81
C HIS A 161 -16.38 -10.27 2.47
N VAL A 162 -16.44 -11.56 2.22
CA VAL A 162 -17.44 -12.46 2.79
C VAL A 162 -16.71 -13.65 3.40
N ASN A 163 -16.98 -13.91 4.68
CA ASN A 163 -16.44 -15.05 5.40
C ASN A 163 -17.60 -15.76 6.10
N LEU A 164 -17.84 -17.01 5.76
CA LEU A 164 -18.94 -17.81 6.31
C LEU A 164 -18.39 -19.07 6.98
N ALA A 165 -18.51 -19.15 8.29
CA ALA A 165 -18.18 -20.37 9.06
C ALA A 165 -19.30 -21.39 8.95
N ILE A 166 -19.40 -22.10 7.82
CA ILE A 166 -20.48 -23.05 7.51
C ILE A 166 -20.51 -24.18 8.53
N VAL A 167 -19.34 -24.74 8.83
CA VAL A 167 -19.15 -25.69 9.92
C VAL A 167 -18.04 -25.16 10.81
N ARG A 168 -18.41 -24.72 12.01
CA ARG A 168 -17.51 -24.04 12.94
C ARG A 168 -16.19 -24.81 13.10
N ASN A 169 -15.08 -24.15 12.83
CA ASN A 169 -13.70 -24.65 12.83
C ASN A 169 -13.36 -25.70 11.76
N TYR A 170 -14.32 -26.31 11.09
CA TYR A 170 -14.06 -27.36 10.12
C TYR A 170 -14.14 -26.89 8.68
N PHE A 171 -15.06 -25.98 8.37
CA PHE A 171 -15.29 -25.56 7.01
C PHE A 171 -15.79 -24.12 6.97
N ASN A 172 -14.94 -23.24 6.45
CA ASN A 172 -15.27 -21.85 6.20
C ASN A 172 -15.21 -21.57 4.69
N PHE A 173 -16.19 -20.86 4.21
CA PHE A 173 -16.20 -20.30 2.85
C PHE A 173 -15.76 -18.85 2.90
N GLN A 174 -14.94 -18.44 1.97
CA GLN A 174 -14.52 -17.05 1.80
C GLN A 174 -14.68 -16.61 0.36
N ALA A 175 -15.13 -15.38 0.16
CA ALA A 175 -15.19 -14.73 -1.14
C ALA A 175 -14.76 -13.26 -0.99
N PHE A 176 -14.15 -12.72 -2.00
CA PHE A 176 -13.72 -11.33 -2.00
C PHE A 176 -13.80 -10.71 -3.39
N ALA A 177 -13.98 -9.41 -3.39
CA ALA A 177 -13.82 -8.56 -4.56
C ALA A 177 -13.17 -7.26 -4.09
N THR A 178 -11.93 -7.05 -4.45
CA THR A 178 -11.13 -5.87 -4.08
C THR A 178 -10.59 -5.16 -5.31
N GLY A 179 -10.05 -4.00 -5.12
CA GLY A 179 -9.30 -3.23 -6.09
C GLY A 179 -8.73 -1.98 -5.42
N GLY A 180 -7.98 -1.18 -6.14
CA GLY A 180 -7.40 0.04 -5.59
C GLY A 180 -6.17 0.52 -6.34
N ILE A 181 -5.52 1.52 -5.76
CA ILE A 181 -4.26 2.05 -6.24
C ILE A 181 -3.19 1.82 -5.18
N GLU A 182 -2.20 1.02 -5.51
CA GLU A 182 -1.03 0.81 -4.66
C GLU A 182 0.09 1.77 -5.09
N ARG A 183 0.62 2.51 -4.13
CA ARG A 183 1.71 3.43 -4.36
C ARG A 183 3.04 2.69 -4.36
N ASN A 184 3.76 2.79 -5.46
CA ASN A 184 5.13 2.32 -5.56
C ASN A 184 6.09 3.45 -5.16
N THR A 185 6.91 3.22 -4.15
CA THR A 185 7.93 4.18 -3.71
C THR A 185 9.33 3.63 -3.93
N TYR A 186 10.33 4.50 -4.09
CA TYR A 186 11.72 4.07 -4.14
C TYR A 186 12.14 3.38 -2.84
N SER A 187 11.62 3.84 -1.72
CA SER A 187 11.86 3.23 -0.41
C SER A 187 11.34 1.79 -0.35
N SER A 188 10.10 1.55 -0.78
CA SER A 188 9.50 0.20 -0.77
C SER A 188 10.21 -0.76 -1.74
N LEU A 189 10.60 -0.27 -2.92
CA LEU A 189 11.37 -1.07 -3.87
C LEU A 189 12.75 -1.43 -3.33
N LYS A 190 13.42 -0.50 -2.63
CA LYS A 190 14.72 -0.76 -2.03
C LYS A 190 14.65 -1.77 -0.90
N GLU A 191 13.59 -1.77 -0.11
CA GLU A 191 13.36 -2.78 0.92
C GLU A 191 13.08 -4.17 0.34
N THR A 192 12.30 -4.22 -0.73
CA THR A 192 11.99 -5.49 -1.41
C THR A 192 13.19 -6.04 -2.16
N ASN A 193 13.96 -5.17 -2.79
CA ASN A 193 15.17 -5.52 -3.53
C ASN A 193 16.33 -4.61 -3.13
N HIS A 194 17.17 -5.06 -2.24
CA HIS A 194 18.34 -4.31 -1.74
C HIS A 194 19.31 -3.90 -2.83
N PHE A 195 19.33 -4.62 -3.96
CA PHE A 195 20.14 -4.30 -5.13
C PHE A 195 19.48 -3.27 -6.06
N PHE A 196 18.22 -2.92 -5.80
CA PHE A 196 17.52 -1.92 -6.60
C PHE A 196 18.29 -0.60 -6.55
N ASN A 197 18.63 -0.10 -7.74
CA ASN A 197 19.31 1.17 -7.90
C ASN A 197 18.55 2.00 -8.94
N PRO A 198 17.95 3.13 -8.55
CA PRO A 198 17.19 3.99 -9.46
C PRO A 198 18.04 4.60 -10.58
N TYR A 199 19.35 4.50 -10.49
CA TYR A 199 20.27 5.04 -11.49
C TYR A 199 20.69 4.02 -12.56
N TYR A 200 20.47 2.72 -12.35
CA TYR A 200 20.78 1.70 -13.34
C TYR A 200 19.67 1.56 -14.38
N GLY A 201 20.06 1.66 -15.65
CA GLY A 201 19.13 1.46 -16.77
C GLY A 201 18.32 2.70 -17.14
N LEU A 202 18.60 3.83 -16.51
CA LEU A 202 17.86 5.06 -16.69
C LEU A 202 18.65 6.06 -17.54
N GLY A 203 18.68 5.83 -18.81
CA GLY A 203 19.08 6.89 -19.76
C GLY A 203 18.18 8.13 -19.62
N HIS A 204 16.96 7.97 -19.14
CA HIS A 204 16.01 9.04 -18.84
C HIS A 204 14.93 8.50 -17.89
N SER A 205 14.85 9.08 -16.68
CA SER A 205 13.75 9.00 -15.72
C SER A 205 13.00 7.67 -15.62
N ALA A 206 13.42 6.76 -14.72
CA ALA A 206 12.53 5.70 -14.29
C ALA A 206 11.44 6.32 -13.43
N LEU A 207 10.38 6.60 -14.08
CA LEU A 207 9.17 7.04 -13.44
C LEU A 207 8.54 5.81 -12.80
N LEU A 208 8.55 5.75 -11.47
CA LEU A 208 7.72 4.78 -10.76
C LEU A 208 6.26 5.16 -11.02
N ASP A 209 5.51 4.27 -11.63
CA ASP A 209 4.06 4.42 -11.70
C ASP A 209 3.40 3.57 -10.61
N ASN A 210 2.26 4.04 -10.11
CA ASN A 210 1.49 3.34 -9.11
C ASN A 210 0.79 2.13 -9.73
N THR A 211 0.74 1.03 -9.02
CA THR A 211 0.04 -0.16 -9.48
C THR A 211 -1.47 0.04 -9.33
N VAL A 212 -2.19 -0.04 -10.42
CA VAL A 212 -3.66 0.04 -10.43
C VAL A 212 -4.23 -1.36 -10.54
N GLU A 213 -4.77 -1.88 -9.44
CA GLU A 213 -5.55 -3.11 -9.43
C GLU A 213 -7.02 -2.75 -9.73
N LYS A 214 -7.46 -2.98 -10.96
CA LYS A 214 -8.84 -2.66 -11.37
C LYS A 214 -9.86 -3.48 -10.60
N TYR A 215 -9.59 -4.77 -10.47
CA TYR A 215 -10.32 -5.68 -9.62
C TYR A 215 -9.52 -6.96 -9.39
N ASN A 216 -9.73 -7.51 -8.21
CA ASN A 216 -9.23 -8.80 -7.76
C ASN A 216 -10.41 -9.53 -7.15
N VAL A 217 -10.90 -10.55 -7.82
CA VAL A 217 -12.09 -11.31 -7.40
C VAL A 217 -11.71 -12.75 -7.19
N GLY A 218 -12.20 -13.31 -6.11
CA GLY A 218 -11.89 -14.69 -5.81
C GLY A 218 -12.72 -15.26 -4.66
N GLY A 219 -12.40 -16.51 -4.36
CA GLY A 219 -13.01 -17.20 -3.25
C GLY A 219 -12.23 -18.45 -2.90
N GLY A 220 -12.67 -19.11 -1.85
CA GLY A 220 -11.99 -20.30 -1.40
C GLY A 220 -12.65 -20.93 -0.18
N PHE A 221 -11.98 -21.95 0.29
CA PHE A 221 -12.41 -22.70 1.48
C PHE A 221 -11.21 -22.93 2.38
N ASN A 222 -11.41 -22.76 3.67
CA ASN A 222 -10.40 -23.08 4.65
C ASN A 222 -11.03 -23.81 5.85
N GLY A 223 -10.21 -24.52 6.60
CA GLY A 223 -10.66 -25.19 7.79
C GLY A 223 -9.60 -26.06 8.45
N ASN A 224 -10.05 -26.71 9.53
CA ASN A 224 -9.22 -27.59 10.33
C ASN A 224 -9.98 -28.89 10.63
N ILE A 225 -9.51 -30.00 10.07
CA ILE A 225 -10.12 -31.31 10.31
C ILE A 225 -9.49 -31.94 11.55
N ALA A 226 -10.28 -32.07 12.60
CA ALA A 226 -9.92 -32.73 13.86
C ALA A 226 -8.65 -32.17 14.54
N GLY A 227 -8.30 -30.90 14.33
CA GLY A 227 -7.10 -30.29 14.90
C GLY A 227 -5.77 -30.79 14.31
N ARG A 228 -5.83 -31.63 13.28
CA ARG A 228 -4.64 -32.28 12.70
C ARG A 228 -4.34 -31.89 11.28
N PHE A 229 -5.34 -31.52 10.51
CA PHE A 229 -5.20 -31.17 9.11
C PHE A 229 -5.79 -29.79 8.85
N LEU A 230 -4.91 -28.82 8.59
CA LEU A 230 -5.27 -27.46 8.17
C LEU A 230 -5.26 -27.42 6.65
N TYR A 231 -6.28 -26.82 6.06
CA TYR A 231 -6.34 -26.57 4.64
C TYR A 231 -6.80 -25.15 4.36
N ASP A 232 -6.23 -24.55 3.32
CA ASP A 232 -6.61 -23.24 2.76
C ASP A 232 -6.45 -23.33 1.24
N VAL A 233 -7.56 -23.30 0.53
CA VAL A 233 -7.61 -23.36 -0.93
C VAL A 233 -8.28 -22.10 -1.42
N LYS A 234 -7.55 -21.29 -2.20
CA LYS A 234 -8.01 -20.05 -2.79
C LYS A 234 -7.83 -20.06 -4.29
N PHE A 235 -8.74 -19.46 -4.98
CA PHE A 235 -8.65 -19.18 -6.40
C PHE A 235 -9.20 -17.80 -6.67
N GLY A 236 -8.64 -17.13 -7.66
CA GLY A 236 -9.04 -15.76 -7.97
C GLY A 236 -8.53 -15.33 -9.34
N TYR A 237 -9.02 -14.19 -9.73
CA TYR A 237 -8.61 -13.49 -10.94
C TYR A 237 -8.33 -12.04 -10.61
N VAL A 238 -7.16 -11.55 -11.02
CA VAL A 238 -6.76 -10.15 -10.83
C VAL A 238 -6.55 -9.49 -12.19
N ARG A 239 -6.95 -8.24 -12.30
CA ARG A 239 -6.71 -7.40 -13.47
C ARG A 239 -6.06 -6.09 -13.08
N TYR A 240 -4.88 -5.87 -13.64
CA TYR A 240 -4.15 -4.62 -13.49
C TYR A 240 -4.49 -3.64 -14.62
N GLY A 241 -4.39 -2.35 -14.33
CA GLY A 241 -4.67 -1.27 -15.28
C GLY A 241 -3.46 -0.80 -16.06
N ASN A 242 -2.29 -0.99 -15.47
CA ASN A 242 -0.99 -0.52 -15.95
C ASN A 242 0.08 -1.60 -15.74
N ALA A 243 -0.15 -2.77 -16.31
CA ALA A 243 0.82 -3.85 -16.32
C ALA A 243 1.37 -4.02 -17.74
#